data_07d47b3b36aba7a5660b9128601836fd
#
_entry.id   07d47b3b36aba7a5660b9128601836fd
#
_cell.length_a   1.000
_cell.length_b   1.000
_cell.length_c   1.000
_cell.angle_alpha   90.00
_cell.angle_beta   90.00
_cell.angle_gamma   90.00
#
_symmetry.space_group_name_H-M   'P 1'
#
loop_
_entity.id
_entity.type
_entity.pdbx_description
1 polymer ?
#
loop_
_entity_poly.entity_id
_entity_poly.type
_entity_poly.pdbx_seq_one_letter_code
_entity_poly.pdbx_strand_id
1 'polypeptide(L)'
;QTEMARQHDAGMISYRIDASSFPGAYGEMIEETNVLVANHIAVKMQVIALAQRYAIGDLSQDMPLLPGEKRVITDALDAAKANLGAINAEIKRLEGAAAAGDLSQRGNVAGFEHDFADMVAGLNQLMQTTDGNLAHVSRMLRAIADGDLRARMEGEFHGVFARIAGDANTTAAQLATI
;
A
#
# COMPACT_ATOMS: atom_id res chain seq x y z
N GLN A 1 -15.32 11.52 -40.77
CA GLN A 1 -14.48 11.87 -39.60
C GLN A 1 -15.26 12.64 -38.55
N THR A 2 -16.06 13.63 -38.90
CA THR A 2 -16.86 14.46 -37.96
C THR A 2 -17.83 13.58 -37.11
N GLU A 3 -18.48 12.57 -37.74
CA GLU A 3 -19.40 11.69 -37.00
C GLU A 3 -18.63 10.79 -36.01
N MET A 4 -17.49 10.26 -36.38
CA MET A 4 -16.65 9.46 -35.46
C MET A 4 -16.20 10.29 -34.26
N ALA A 5 -15.72 11.53 -34.50
CA ALA A 5 -15.35 12.43 -33.41
C ALA A 5 -16.54 12.68 -32.46
N ARG A 6 -17.73 13.00 -33.01
CA ARG A 6 -18.94 13.21 -32.22
C ARG A 6 -19.33 11.99 -31.38
N GLN A 7 -19.25 10.78 -31.91
CA GLN A 7 -19.54 9.55 -31.20
C GLN A 7 -18.53 9.31 -30.06
N HIS A 8 -17.25 9.50 -30.32
CA HIS A 8 -16.21 9.35 -29.32
C HIS A 8 -16.30 10.40 -28.21
N ASP A 9 -16.64 11.65 -28.55
CA ASP A 9 -16.89 12.74 -27.58
C ASP A 9 -18.13 12.43 -26.70
N ALA A 10 -19.12 11.72 -27.28
CA ALA A 10 -20.27 11.22 -26.53
C ALA A 10 -19.98 9.94 -25.71
N GLY A 11 -18.71 9.47 -25.70
CA GLY A 11 -18.31 8.28 -24.95
C GLY A 11 -18.43 6.96 -25.70
N MET A 12 -18.89 6.97 -26.95
CA MET A 12 -19.02 5.77 -27.79
C MET A 12 -17.68 5.41 -28.44
N ILE A 13 -16.70 5.07 -27.63
CA ILE A 13 -15.31 4.82 -28.07
C ILE A 13 -15.11 3.60 -28.95
N SER A 14 -16.08 2.70 -29.00
CA SER A 14 -16.09 1.54 -29.89
C SER A 14 -16.60 1.87 -31.30
N TYR A 15 -17.16 3.08 -31.53
CA TYR A 15 -17.67 3.45 -32.84
C TYR A 15 -16.57 3.40 -33.91
N ARG A 16 -16.91 2.86 -35.08
CA ARG A 16 -16.06 2.81 -36.28
C ARG A 16 -16.86 3.33 -37.47
N ILE A 17 -16.17 3.97 -38.40
CA ILE A 17 -16.78 4.35 -39.67
C ILE A 17 -16.80 3.11 -40.57
N ASP A 18 -17.92 2.86 -41.24
CA ASP A 18 -18.02 1.78 -42.22
C ASP A 18 -17.20 2.14 -43.48
N ALA A 19 -15.99 1.60 -43.58
CA ALA A 19 -15.08 1.84 -44.71
C ALA A 19 -15.63 1.29 -46.03
N SER A 20 -16.48 0.25 -45.99
CA SER A 20 -17.06 -0.37 -47.19
C SER A 20 -18.02 0.55 -47.96
N SER A 21 -18.55 1.55 -47.29
CA SER A 21 -19.41 2.59 -47.90
C SER A 21 -18.63 3.60 -48.77
N PHE A 22 -17.29 3.51 -48.80
CA PHE A 22 -16.42 4.45 -49.51
C PHE A 22 -15.49 3.70 -50.48
N PRO A 23 -15.56 3.97 -51.82
CA PRO A 23 -14.73 3.26 -52.76
C PRO A 23 -13.29 3.79 -52.80
N GLY A 24 -12.34 2.92 -53.17
CA GLY A 24 -10.95 3.26 -53.47
C GLY A 24 -10.20 3.86 -52.31
N ALA A 25 -9.33 4.82 -52.53
CA ALA A 25 -8.44 5.43 -51.55
C ALA A 25 -9.16 6.04 -50.33
N TYR A 26 -10.43 6.45 -50.48
CA TYR A 26 -11.21 6.94 -49.34
C TYR A 26 -11.57 5.84 -48.34
N GLY A 27 -11.89 4.64 -48.84
CA GLY A 27 -12.13 3.48 -47.97
C GLY A 27 -10.87 3.06 -47.21
N GLU A 28 -9.72 3.03 -47.93
CA GLU A 28 -8.41 2.74 -47.31
C GLU A 28 -8.07 3.74 -46.21
N MET A 29 -8.23 5.05 -46.47
CA MET A 29 -7.97 6.10 -45.48
C MET A 29 -8.88 5.97 -44.23
N ILE A 30 -10.14 5.59 -44.42
CA ILE A 30 -11.08 5.36 -43.30
C ILE A 30 -10.64 4.14 -42.51
N GLU A 31 -10.24 3.04 -43.13
CA GLU A 31 -9.78 1.85 -42.43
C GLU A 31 -8.50 2.14 -41.63
N GLU A 32 -7.53 2.86 -42.19
CA GLU A 32 -6.32 3.29 -41.49
C GLU A 32 -6.68 4.17 -40.28
N THR A 33 -7.66 5.07 -40.41
CA THR A 33 -8.18 5.88 -39.28
C THR A 33 -8.81 5.03 -38.20
N ASN A 34 -9.65 4.04 -38.59
CA ASN A 34 -10.25 3.11 -37.65
C ASN A 34 -9.19 2.30 -36.88
N VAL A 35 -8.16 1.81 -37.57
CA VAL A 35 -7.05 1.07 -36.97
C VAL A 35 -6.25 1.96 -36.00
N LEU A 36 -5.92 3.19 -36.41
CA LEU A 36 -5.21 4.16 -35.55
C LEU A 36 -5.97 4.40 -34.24
N VAL A 37 -7.26 4.69 -34.36
CA VAL A 37 -8.13 4.95 -33.21
C VAL A 37 -8.28 3.69 -32.34
N ALA A 38 -8.46 2.51 -32.94
CA ALA A 38 -8.55 1.25 -32.21
C ALA A 38 -7.29 0.97 -31.38
N ASN A 39 -6.10 1.20 -31.96
CA ASN A 39 -4.83 1.00 -31.26
C ASN A 39 -4.67 1.94 -30.07
N HIS A 40 -5.07 3.21 -30.20
CA HIS A 40 -5.05 4.14 -29.07
C HIS A 40 -6.01 3.75 -27.95
N ILE A 41 -7.20 3.28 -28.31
CA ILE A 41 -8.20 2.81 -27.34
C ILE A 41 -7.73 1.55 -26.64
N ALA A 42 -7.13 0.61 -27.38
CA ALA A 42 -6.61 -0.63 -26.79
C ALA A 42 -5.59 -0.36 -25.68
N VAL A 43 -4.64 0.55 -25.90
CA VAL A 43 -3.69 0.96 -24.87
C VAL A 43 -4.39 1.55 -23.65
N LYS A 44 -5.37 2.46 -23.85
CA LYS A 44 -6.13 3.05 -22.74
C LYS A 44 -6.86 1.98 -21.93
N MET A 45 -7.49 1.00 -22.60
CA MET A 45 -8.21 -0.09 -21.93
C MET A 45 -7.26 -1.01 -21.15
N GLN A 46 -6.05 -1.26 -21.64
CA GLN A 46 -5.03 -2.00 -20.90
C GLN A 46 -4.60 -1.26 -19.63
N VAL A 47 -4.37 0.05 -19.71
CA VAL A 47 -4.05 0.90 -18.55
C VAL A 47 -5.16 0.82 -17.49
N ILE A 48 -6.42 0.96 -17.92
CA ILE A 48 -7.57 0.88 -17.01
C ILE A 48 -7.65 -0.50 -16.34
N ALA A 49 -7.50 -1.57 -17.13
CA ALA A 49 -7.55 -2.94 -16.59
C ALA A 49 -6.46 -3.20 -15.55
N LEU A 50 -5.24 -2.72 -15.79
CA LEU A 50 -4.13 -2.83 -14.82
C LEU A 50 -4.36 -1.96 -13.59
N ALA A 51 -4.80 -0.72 -13.75
CA ALA A 51 -5.13 0.15 -12.63
C ALA A 51 -6.22 -0.45 -11.72
N GLN A 52 -7.23 -1.09 -12.31
CA GLN A 52 -8.27 -1.81 -11.56
C GLN A 52 -7.71 -3.00 -10.76
N ARG A 53 -6.74 -3.76 -11.33
CA ARG A 53 -6.04 -4.83 -10.61
C ARG A 53 -5.20 -4.28 -9.46
N TYR A 54 -4.41 -3.25 -9.71
CA TYR A 54 -3.57 -2.63 -8.68
C TYR A 54 -4.40 -2.05 -7.55
N ALA A 55 -5.58 -1.49 -7.86
CA ALA A 55 -6.52 -0.97 -6.86
C ALA A 55 -7.04 -2.02 -5.87
N ILE A 56 -7.09 -3.30 -6.27
CA ILE A 56 -7.47 -4.41 -5.37
C ILE A 56 -6.27 -5.18 -4.83
N GLY A 57 -5.05 -4.68 -5.05
CA GLY A 57 -3.81 -5.31 -4.57
C GLY A 57 -3.28 -6.45 -5.45
N ASP A 58 -3.88 -6.70 -6.61
CA ASP A 58 -3.35 -7.68 -7.58
C ASP A 58 -2.25 -7.06 -8.44
N LEU A 59 -1.01 -7.27 -8.01
CA LEU A 59 0.21 -6.79 -8.68
C LEU A 59 0.83 -7.85 -9.60
N SER A 60 0.10 -8.91 -9.97
CA SER A 60 0.65 -10.04 -10.74
C SER A 60 0.91 -9.75 -12.21
N GLN A 61 0.28 -8.70 -12.76
CA GLN A 61 0.35 -8.36 -14.18
C GLN A 61 1.24 -7.12 -14.39
N ASP A 62 1.92 -7.09 -15.54
CA ASP A 62 2.74 -5.96 -15.98
C ASP A 62 2.12 -5.28 -17.19
N MET A 63 2.40 -3.98 -17.36
CA MET A 63 2.11 -3.30 -18.61
C MET A 63 3.07 -3.77 -19.69
N PRO A 64 2.61 -4.18 -20.89
CA PRO A 64 3.51 -4.45 -21.99
C PRO A 64 4.40 -3.24 -22.30
N LEU A 65 5.65 -3.51 -22.68
CA LEU A 65 6.56 -2.45 -23.07
C LEU A 65 6.04 -1.76 -24.33
N LEU A 66 5.61 -0.51 -24.18
CA LEU A 66 5.12 0.29 -25.29
C LEU A 66 6.27 1.01 -26.01
N PRO A 67 6.21 1.13 -27.36
CA PRO A 67 7.28 1.74 -28.14
C PRO A 67 7.24 3.27 -28.11
N GLY A 68 8.40 3.90 -28.33
CA GLY A 68 8.56 5.33 -28.52
C GLY A 68 8.04 6.14 -27.34
N GLU A 69 7.36 7.24 -27.61
CA GLU A 69 6.83 8.15 -26.58
C GLU A 69 5.75 7.51 -25.67
N LYS A 70 5.10 6.44 -26.13
CA LYS A 70 4.13 5.70 -25.31
C LYS A 70 4.79 4.99 -24.12
N ARG A 71 6.11 4.84 -24.11
CA ARG A 71 6.86 4.21 -23.03
C ARG A 71 6.60 4.86 -21.67
N VAL A 72 6.33 6.15 -21.62
CA VAL A 72 5.97 6.87 -20.40
C VAL A 72 4.79 6.21 -19.64
N ILE A 73 3.87 5.57 -20.39
CA ILE A 73 2.73 4.87 -19.81
C ILE A 73 3.18 3.60 -19.10
N THR A 74 4.05 2.81 -19.75
CA THR A 74 4.64 1.62 -19.13
C THR A 74 5.45 2.00 -17.88
N ASP A 75 6.34 2.96 -18.00
CA ASP A 75 7.21 3.40 -16.91
C ASP A 75 6.39 3.91 -15.70
N ALA A 76 5.29 4.62 -15.94
CA ALA A 76 4.41 5.11 -14.87
C ALA A 76 3.67 3.97 -14.14
N LEU A 77 3.18 2.96 -14.86
CA LEU A 77 2.51 1.81 -14.26
C LEU A 77 3.50 0.90 -13.53
N ASP A 78 4.70 0.72 -14.08
CA ASP A 78 5.77 -0.04 -13.43
C ASP A 78 6.22 0.63 -12.13
N ALA A 79 6.36 1.96 -12.13
CA ALA A 79 6.65 2.72 -10.91
C ALA A 79 5.54 2.59 -9.86
N ALA A 80 4.28 2.69 -10.27
CA ALA A 80 3.15 2.51 -9.35
C ALA A 80 3.12 1.10 -8.76
N LYS A 81 3.32 0.06 -9.58
CA LYS A 81 3.41 -1.33 -9.14
C LYS A 81 4.57 -1.54 -8.17
N ALA A 82 5.75 -1.01 -8.49
CA ALA A 82 6.93 -1.13 -7.66
C ALA A 82 6.71 -0.50 -6.27
N ASN A 83 6.14 0.70 -6.21
CA ASN A 83 5.85 1.38 -4.95
C ASN A 83 4.82 0.63 -4.11
N LEU A 84 3.72 0.14 -4.71
CA LEU A 84 2.73 -0.69 -4.02
C LEU A 84 3.34 -2.01 -3.53
N GLY A 85 4.21 -2.62 -4.32
CA GLY A 85 4.93 -3.84 -3.93
C GLY A 85 5.89 -3.60 -2.77
N ALA A 86 6.63 -2.50 -2.81
CA ALA A 86 7.60 -2.13 -1.76
C ALA A 86 6.91 -1.88 -0.42
N ILE A 87 5.83 -1.09 -0.39
CA ILE A 87 5.10 -0.84 0.86
C ILE A 87 4.49 -2.12 1.43
N ASN A 88 3.91 -2.97 0.59
CA ASN A 88 3.37 -4.25 1.02
C ASN A 88 4.46 -5.18 1.60
N ALA A 89 5.64 -5.23 0.98
CA ALA A 89 6.77 -6.01 1.47
C ALA A 89 7.26 -5.50 2.84
N GLU A 90 7.33 -4.18 3.02
CA GLU A 90 7.76 -3.56 4.27
C GLU A 90 6.77 -3.81 5.41
N ILE A 91 5.46 -3.70 5.13
CA ILE A 91 4.40 -4.03 6.10
C ILE A 91 4.51 -5.50 6.52
N LYS A 92 4.64 -6.44 5.57
CA LYS A 92 4.79 -7.87 5.87
C LYS A 92 6.05 -8.19 6.66
N ARG A 93 7.14 -7.49 6.39
CA ARG A 93 8.40 -7.64 7.15
C ARG A 93 8.20 -7.25 8.63
N LEU A 94 7.56 -6.09 8.87
CA LEU A 94 7.28 -5.63 10.24
C LEU A 94 6.23 -6.51 10.94
N GLU A 95 5.20 -6.94 10.22
CA GLU A 95 4.21 -7.90 10.71
C GLU A 95 4.86 -9.20 11.17
N GLY A 96 5.75 -9.77 10.33
CA GLY A 96 6.49 -10.99 10.66
C GLY A 96 7.39 -10.83 11.87
N ALA A 97 8.07 -9.68 12.01
CA ALA A 97 8.89 -9.37 13.18
C ALA A 97 8.03 -9.28 14.45
N ALA A 98 6.92 -8.55 14.38
CA ALA A 98 5.99 -8.42 15.52
C ALA A 98 5.39 -9.77 15.93
N ALA A 99 5.00 -10.61 14.98
CA ALA A 99 4.48 -11.95 15.22
C ALA A 99 5.53 -12.87 15.86
N ALA A 100 6.80 -12.67 15.56
CA ALA A 100 7.93 -13.38 16.20
C ALA A 100 8.31 -12.80 17.58
N GLY A 101 7.66 -11.73 18.04
CA GLY A 101 7.97 -11.04 19.29
C GLY A 101 9.13 -10.03 19.20
N ASP A 102 9.69 -9.80 18.00
CA ASP A 102 10.73 -8.80 17.77
C ASP A 102 10.11 -7.45 17.45
N LEU A 103 9.78 -6.69 18.48
CA LEU A 103 9.23 -5.34 18.36
C LEU A 103 10.31 -4.25 18.21
N SER A 104 11.59 -4.64 18.18
CA SER A 104 12.71 -3.70 17.99
C SER A 104 12.87 -3.25 16.54
N GLN A 105 12.32 -3.98 15.60
CA GLN A 105 12.40 -3.68 14.17
C GLN A 105 11.70 -2.38 13.81
N ARG A 106 12.27 -1.67 12.83
CA ARG A 106 11.71 -0.42 12.29
C ARG A 106 11.68 -0.49 10.77
N GLY A 107 10.64 0.10 10.20
CA GLY A 107 10.51 0.30 8.76
C GLY A 107 11.34 1.47 8.28
N ASN A 108 11.81 1.37 7.05
CA ASN A 108 12.59 2.43 6.41
C ASN A 108 11.68 3.53 5.86
N VAL A 109 11.36 4.54 6.69
CA VAL A 109 10.51 5.68 6.30
C VAL A 109 11.12 6.45 5.11
N ALA A 110 12.45 6.61 5.06
CA ALA A 110 13.11 7.35 4.01
C ALA A 110 13.06 6.66 2.62
N GLY A 111 12.63 5.42 2.56
CA GLY A 111 12.40 4.69 1.31
C GLY A 111 11.05 4.96 0.66
N PHE A 112 10.21 5.79 1.27
CA PHE A 112 8.85 6.08 0.82
C PHE A 112 8.57 7.58 0.85
N GLU A 113 7.54 7.98 0.11
CA GLU A 113 7.09 9.37 0.05
C GLU A 113 5.62 9.48 0.45
N HIS A 114 5.19 10.67 0.86
CA HIS A 114 3.80 11.02 1.19
C HIS A 114 3.14 10.00 2.14
N ASP A 115 1.93 9.60 1.86
CA ASP A 115 1.12 8.71 2.70
C ASP A 115 1.80 7.36 2.99
N PHE A 116 2.64 6.85 2.08
CA PHE A 116 3.39 5.61 2.34
C PHE A 116 4.46 5.81 3.40
N ALA A 117 5.14 6.96 3.40
CA ALA A 117 6.09 7.31 4.48
C ALA A 117 5.36 7.43 5.83
N ASP A 118 4.19 8.07 5.84
CA ASP A 118 3.37 8.22 7.05
C ASP A 118 2.87 6.87 7.57
N MET A 119 2.48 5.95 6.69
CA MET A 119 2.11 4.58 7.07
C MET A 119 3.26 3.84 7.75
N VAL A 120 4.47 3.90 7.19
CA VAL A 120 5.66 3.25 7.78
C VAL A 120 6.03 3.91 9.11
N ALA A 121 5.97 5.24 9.20
CA ALA A 121 6.20 5.98 10.44
C ALA A 121 5.18 5.60 11.54
N GLY A 122 3.91 5.47 11.18
CA GLY A 122 2.86 5.01 12.09
C GLY A 122 3.09 3.59 12.61
N LEU A 123 3.52 2.67 11.74
CA LEU A 123 3.91 1.32 12.15
C LEU A 123 5.13 1.33 13.08
N ASN A 124 6.14 2.16 12.80
CA ASN A 124 7.29 2.34 13.67
C ASN A 124 6.87 2.84 15.06
N GLN A 125 5.97 3.80 15.13
CA GLN A 125 5.43 4.31 16.39
C GLN A 125 4.66 3.23 17.16
N LEU A 126 3.85 2.41 16.49
CA LEU A 126 3.14 1.29 17.08
C LEU A 126 4.12 0.28 17.71
N MET A 127 5.14 -0.14 16.93
CA MET A 127 6.18 -1.07 17.38
C MET A 127 6.92 -0.51 18.59
N GLN A 128 7.34 0.75 18.53
CA GLN A 128 8.07 1.42 19.61
C GLN A 128 7.25 1.52 20.90
N THR A 129 6.00 1.93 20.80
CA THR A 129 5.12 2.09 21.97
C THR A 129 4.85 0.73 22.62
N THR A 130 4.61 -0.29 21.81
CA THR A 130 4.36 -1.64 22.30
C THR A 130 5.60 -2.25 22.96
N ASP A 131 6.76 -2.14 22.33
CA ASP A 131 8.06 -2.59 22.86
C ASP A 131 8.36 -1.93 24.20
N GLY A 132 8.24 -0.60 24.26
CA GLY A 132 8.47 0.16 25.51
C GLY A 132 7.53 -0.26 26.64
N ASN A 133 6.25 -0.43 26.35
CA ASN A 133 5.28 -0.86 27.36
C ASN A 133 5.55 -2.30 27.86
N LEU A 134 5.88 -3.21 26.96
CA LEU A 134 6.25 -4.59 27.34
C LEU A 134 7.56 -4.65 28.13
N ALA A 135 8.52 -3.76 27.83
CA ALA A 135 9.74 -3.65 28.61
C ALA A 135 9.47 -3.19 30.06
N HIS A 136 8.49 -2.31 30.27
CA HIS A 136 8.04 -1.94 31.64
C HIS A 136 7.43 -3.13 32.37
N VAL A 137 6.55 -3.90 31.74
CA VAL A 137 5.96 -5.12 32.29
C VAL A 137 7.05 -6.12 32.67
N SER A 138 7.98 -6.39 31.75
CA SER A 138 9.09 -7.33 31.97
C SER A 138 9.98 -6.93 33.15
N ARG A 139 10.34 -5.63 33.26
CA ARG A 139 11.09 -5.13 34.40
C ARG A 139 10.36 -5.33 35.72
N MET A 140 9.05 -5.04 35.76
CA MET A 140 8.24 -5.20 36.95
C MET A 140 8.17 -6.67 37.38
N LEU A 141 7.92 -7.58 36.44
CA LEU A 141 7.88 -9.02 36.74
C LEU A 141 9.21 -9.55 37.25
N ARG A 142 10.33 -9.06 36.68
CA ARG A 142 11.67 -9.41 37.14
C ARG A 142 11.93 -8.90 38.58
N ALA A 143 11.57 -7.64 38.86
CA ALA A 143 11.71 -7.08 40.20
C ALA A 143 10.95 -7.88 41.23
N ILE A 144 9.70 -8.28 40.93
CA ILE A 144 8.89 -9.16 41.84
C ILE A 144 9.59 -10.50 42.02
N ALA A 145 10.10 -11.13 40.95
CA ALA A 145 10.81 -12.40 41.02
C ALA A 145 12.08 -12.34 41.86
N ASP A 146 12.78 -11.21 41.85
CA ASP A 146 13.99 -10.93 42.62
C ASP A 146 13.68 -10.52 44.09
N GLY A 147 12.37 -10.45 44.48
CA GLY A 147 11.91 -10.05 45.82
C GLY A 147 11.87 -8.53 46.03
N ASP A 148 12.10 -7.72 45.03
CA ASP A 148 11.92 -6.26 45.09
C ASP A 148 10.44 -5.89 44.94
N LEU A 149 9.71 -5.94 46.04
CA LEU A 149 8.28 -5.60 46.09
C LEU A 149 8.03 -4.08 46.16
N ARG A 150 9.07 -3.25 46.15
CA ARG A 150 8.96 -1.78 46.10
C ARG A 150 8.91 -1.25 44.69
N ALA A 151 9.37 -2.03 43.70
CA ALA A 151 9.30 -1.65 42.31
C ALA A 151 7.87 -1.31 41.85
N ARG A 152 7.71 -0.31 41.04
CA ARG A 152 6.42 0.11 40.45
C ARG A 152 6.59 0.35 38.96
N MET A 153 5.53 0.09 38.19
CA MET A 153 5.41 0.59 36.85
C MET A 153 5.04 2.08 36.93
N GLU A 154 6.03 2.92 36.64
CA GLU A 154 5.88 4.37 36.60
C GLU A 154 5.87 4.88 35.18
N GLY A 155 5.08 5.91 34.90
CA GLY A 155 4.92 6.52 33.60
C GLY A 155 3.45 6.71 33.19
N GLU A 156 3.26 7.28 32.02
CA GLU A 156 1.93 7.50 31.47
C GLU A 156 1.56 6.32 30.57
N PHE A 157 0.63 5.48 31.03
CA PHE A 157 0.12 4.33 30.32
C PHE A 157 -1.33 4.56 29.92
N HIS A 158 -1.71 4.06 28.73
CA HIS A 158 -3.06 4.17 28.21
C HIS A 158 -3.70 2.80 27.93
N GLY A 159 -5.03 2.75 27.99
CA GLY A 159 -5.81 1.56 27.63
C GLY A 159 -5.44 0.32 28.41
N VAL A 160 -5.12 -0.76 27.72
CA VAL A 160 -4.77 -2.05 28.37
C VAL A 160 -3.49 -1.95 29.21
N PHE A 161 -2.51 -1.13 28.80
CA PHE A 161 -1.28 -0.98 29.55
C PHE A 161 -1.47 -0.22 30.87
N ALA A 162 -2.41 0.73 30.93
CA ALA A 162 -2.79 1.38 32.18
C ALA A 162 -3.39 0.38 33.19
N ARG A 163 -4.23 -0.56 32.73
CA ARG A 163 -4.74 -1.63 33.57
C ARG A 163 -3.63 -2.55 34.07
N ILE A 164 -2.76 -3.02 33.16
CA ILE A 164 -1.63 -3.87 33.54
C ILE A 164 -0.73 -3.19 34.56
N ALA A 165 -0.44 -1.90 34.41
CA ALA A 165 0.36 -1.14 35.37
C ALA A 165 -0.34 -1.08 36.76
N GLY A 166 -1.64 -0.81 36.78
CA GLY A 166 -2.45 -0.83 38.01
C GLY A 166 -2.45 -2.18 38.71
N ASP A 167 -2.71 -3.26 37.96
CA ASP A 167 -2.75 -4.63 38.49
C ASP A 167 -1.38 -5.06 38.99
N ALA A 168 -0.30 -4.78 38.27
CA ALA A 168 1.07 -5.09 38.67
C ALA A 168 1.48 -4.35 39.95
N ASN A 169 1.18 -3.06 40.04
CA ASN A 169 1.46 -2.25 41.20
C ASN A 169 0.67 -2.72 42.42
N THR A 170 -0.59 -3.08 42.24
CA THR A 170 -1.44 -3.63 43.30
C THR A 170 -0.92 -4.98 43.80
N THR A 171 -0.53 -5.87 42.88
CA THR A 171 0.03 -7.18 43.22
C THR A 171 1.31 -7.04 44.02
N ALA A 172 2.24 -6.17 43.63
CA ALA A 172 3.47 -5.93 44.34
C ALA A 172 3.18 -5.37 45.79
N ALA A 173 2.21 -4.46 45.90
CA ALA A 173 1.80 -3.92 47.19
C ALA A 173 1.22 -5.00 48.13
N GLN A 174 0.36 -5.91 47.62
CA GLN A 174 -0.19 -7.01 48.38
C GLN A 174 0.87 -8.01 48.81
N LEU A 175 1.81 -8.37 47.94
CA LEU A 175 2.91 -9.27 48.29
C LEU A 175 3.85 -8.67 49.36
N ALA A 176 4.01 -7.36 49.40
CA ALA A 176 4.82 -6.68 50.40
C ALA A 176 4.20 -6.68 51.80
N THR A 177 2.93 -7.07 51.94
CA THR A 177 2.22 -7.13 53.25
C THR A 177 2.16 -8.53 53.86
N ILE A 178 2.66 -9.53 53.11
CA ILE A 178 2.76 -10.92 53.60
C ILE A 178 4.14 -11.15 54.23
#